data_0e8688eacbc920b5c993514a865cfb88
#
_entry.id   0e8688eacbc920b5c993514a865cfb88
#
_cell.length_a   1.000
_cell.length_b   1.000
_cell.length_c   1.000
_cell.angle_alpha   90.00
_cell.angle_beta   90.00
_cell.angle_gamma   90.00
#
_symmetry.space_group_name_H-M   'P 1'
#
loop_
_entity.id
_entity.type
_entity.pdbx_description
1 polymer ?
#
loop_
_entity_poly.entity_id
_entity_poly.type
_entity_poly.pdbx_seq_one_letter_code
_entity_poly.pdbx_strand_id
1 'polypeptide(L)'
;METFYTTCRIENVVNRRQGTTIRRLLVDSGSEYSWIPSPALERIGVGREKKDVPFVMANGEQITRNVGFAIIRFDKFFTVDEVVFAEKGDSALLGARSLEGLNLRVDSRRKKLVAAGPLLAA
;
A
#
# COMPACT_ATOMS: atom_id res chain seq x y z
N MET A 1 3.26 -16.49 10.77
CA MET A 1 2.91 -16.14 9.38
C MET A 1 4.16 -15.84 8.59
N GLU A 2 4.33 -16.49 7.45
CA GLU A 2 5.47 -16.21 6.59
C GLU A 2 5.25 -14.91 5.84
N THR A 3 6.27 -14.07 5.83
CA THR A 3 6.24 -12.82 5.11
C THR A 3 6.91 -12.99 3.74
N PHE A 4 6.46 -12.19 2.79
CA PHE A 4 7.11 -12.11 1.49
C PHE A 4 6.95 -10.69 0.94
N TYR A 5 7.75 -10.38 -0.08
CA TYR A 5 7.75 -9.07 -0.71
C TYR A 5 7.17 -9.16 -2.10
N THR A 6 6.57 -8.08 -2.53
CA THR A 6 6.05 -7.95 -3.89
C THR A 6 6.49 -6.62 -4.47
N THR A 7 6.25 -6.45 -5.76
CA THR A 7 6.55 -5.24 -6.50
C THR A 7 5.24 -4.63 -6.97
N CYS A 8 5.06 -3.34 -6.68
CA CYS A 8 3.90 -2.59 -7.16
C CYS A 8 4.35 -1.29 -7.79
N ARG A 9 3.56 -0.81 -8.75
CA ARG A 9 3.70 0.54 -9.26
C ARG A 9 2.74 1.43 -8.50
N ILE A 10 3.23 2.60 -8.06
CA ILE A 10 2.42 3.61 -7.38
C ILE A 10 2.28 4.78 -8.33
N GLU A 11 1.07 5.29 -8.51
CA GLU A 11 0.80 6.34 -9.48
C GLU A 11 0.04 7.50 -8.85
N ASN A 12 0.30 8.69 -9.37
CA ASN A 12 -0.47 9.88 -9.03
C ASN A 12 -1.89 9.72 -9.58
N VAL A 13 -2.90 10.00 -8.76
CA VAL A 13 -4.31 9.81 -9.13
C VAL A 13 -4.70 10.70 -10.29
N VAL A 14 -4.19 11.95 -10.32
CA VAL A 14 -4.54 12.93 -11.36
C VAL A 14 -3.75 12.67 -12.63
N ASN A 15 -2.47 12.37 -12.52
CA ASN A 15 -1.61 12.12 -13.67
C ASN A 15 -0.91 10.77 -13.49
N ARG A 16 -1.47 9.72 -14.10
CA ARG A 16 -0.97 8.36 -13.95
C ARG A 16 0.40 8.12 -14.58
N ARG A 17 0.86 9.04 -15.43
CA ARG A 17 2.22 8.98 -15.97
C ARG A 17 3.26 9.27 -14.89
N GLN A 18 2.88 10.03 -13.87
CA GLN A 18 3.72 10.23 -12.71
C GLN A 18 3.58 9.02 -11.80
N GLY A 19 4.52 8.12 -11.92
CA GLY A 19 4.50 6.89 -11.17
C GLY A 19 5.89 6.39 -10.86
N THR A 20 5.98 5.47 -9.92
CA THR A 20 7.23 4.86 -9.53
C THR A 20 6.98 3.41 -9.13
N THR A 21 7.99 2.59 -9.31
CA THR A 21 7.92 1.18 -8.96
C THR A 21 8.61 0.96 -7.61
N ILE A 22 7.88 0.36 -6.68
CA ILE A 22 8.42 -0.07 -5.39
C ILE A 22 8.65 -1.57 -5.48
N ARG A 23 9.92 -1.98 -5.43
CA ARG A 23 10.30 -3.37 -5.67
C ARG A 23 10.21 -4.27 -4.45
N ARG A 24 10.20 -3.69 -3.26
CA ARG A 24 10.17 -4.47 -2.03
C ARG A 24 9.11 -3.94 -1.10
N LEU A 25 7.85 -4.24 -1.43
CA LEU A 25 6.74 -4.01 -0.52
C LEU A 25 6.49 -5.29 0.27
N LEU A 26 6.56 -5.20 1.58
CA LEU A 26 6.19 -6.32 2.44
C LEU A 26 4.68 -6.52 2.35
N VAL A 27 4.25 -7.72 2.00
CA VAL A 27 2.82 -8.04 1.99
C VAL A 27 2.40 -8.34 3.43
N ASP A 28 1.52 -7.51 3.96
CA ASP A 28 1.12 -7.57 5.38
C ASP A 28 -0.39 -7.39 5.51
N SER A 29 -1.10 -8.51 5.49
CA SER A 29 -2.57 -8.51 5.65
C SER A 29 -3.02 -8.14 7.07
N GLY A 30 -2.09 -8.10 8.02
CA GLY A 30 -2.36 -7.64 9.37
C GLY A 30 -2.32 -6.13 9.53
N SER A 31 -1.76 -5.43 8.54
CA SER A 31 -1.77 -3.97 8.50
C SER A 31 -2.95 -3.51 7.67
N GLU A 32 -3.72 -2.55 8.16
CA GLU A 32 -4.86 -2.05 7.42
C GLU A 32 -4.44 -1.17 6.24
N TYR A 33 -3.53 -0.23 6.48
CA TYR A 33 -3.04 0.71 5.48
C TYR A 33 -1.80 0.20 4.77
N SER A 34 -1.61 0.68 3.54
CA SER A 34 -0.33 0.52 2.84
C SER A 34 0.58 1.71 3.18
N TRP A 35 1.86 1.42 3.36
CA TRP A 35 2.88 2.40 3.74
C TRP A 35 3.90 2.50 2.62
N ILE A 36 4.02 3.69 2.03
CA ILE A 36 4.90 3.94 0.89
C ILE A 36 5.93 4.99 1.28
N PRO A 37 7.20 4.81 0.96
CA PRO A 37 8.23 5.78 1.34
C PRO A 37 7.89 7.20 0.89
N SER A 38 7.98 8.15 1.82
CA SER A 38 7.70 9.56 1.54
C SER A 38 8.40 10.09 0.31
N PRO A 39 9.72 9.82 0.11
CA PRO A 39 10.40 10.33 -1.08
C PRO A 39 9.79 9.82 -2.38
N ALA A 40 9.29 8.58 -2.41
CA ALA A 40 8.65 8.04 -3.59
C ALA A 40 7.33 8.76 -3.90
N LEU A 41 6.52 8.99 -2.88
CA LEU A 41 5.25 9.71 -3.04
C LEU A 41 5.46 11.16 -3.45
N GLU A 42 6.44 11.82 -2.87
CA GLU A 42 6.79 13.20 -3.23
C GLU A 42 7.24 13.30 -4.67
N ARG A 43 8.06 12.36 -5.11
CA ARG A 43 8.60 12.34 -6.48
C ARG A 43 7.49 12.25 -7.53
N ILE A 44 6.40 11.57 -7.23
CA ILE A 44 5.28 11.42 -8.16
C ILE A 44 4.15 12.40 -7.89
N GLY A 45 4.37 13.39 -7.03
CA GLY A 45 3.42 14.48 -6.81
C GLY A 45 2.22 14.14 -5.93
N VAL A 46 2.29 13.08 -5.15
CA VAL A 46 1.19 12.75 -4.22
C VAL A 46 1.26 13.70 -3.03
N GLY A 47 0.16 14.40 -2.76
CA GLY A 47 0.08 15.36 -1.67
C GLY A 47 -0.30 14.71 -0.34
N ARG A 48 0.06 15.40 0.74
CA ARG A 48 -0.35 15.02 2.09
C ARG A 48 -1.74 15.57 2.35
N GLU A 49 -2.74 14.72 2.20
CA GLU A 49 -4.15 15.13 2.33
C GLU A 49 -4.63 15.14 3.78
N LYS A 50 -4.17 14.15 4.56
CA LYS A 50 -4.48 14.06 5.97
C LYS A 50 -3.16 14.13 6.73
N LYS A 51 -3.05 15.09 7.65
CA LYS A 51 -1.80 15.32 8.38
C LYS A 51 -1.92 14.83 9.82
N ASP A 52 -0.81 14.34 10.34
CA ASP A 52 -0.67 13.93 11.75
C ASP A 52 -1.74 12.92 12.18
N VAL A 53 -2.01 11.95 11.31
CA VAL A 53 -2.96 10.88 11.62
C VAL A 53 -2.30 9.95 12.64
N PRO A 54 -2.96 9.68 13.78
CA PRO A 54 -2.40 8.79 14.79
C PRO A 54 -2.57 7.33 14.39
N PHE A 55 -1.50 6.56 14.56
CA PHE A 55 -1.50 5.11 14.32
C PHE A 55 -0.96 4.41 15.55
N VAL A 56 -1.55 3.26 15.88
CA VAL A 56 -1.03 2.38 16.93
C VAL A 56 -0.27 1.25 16.24
N MET A 57 1.01 1.13 16.56
CA MET A 57 1.88 0.13 15.99
C MET A 57 1.70 -1.22 16.70
N ALA A 58 2.24 -2.29 16.09
CA ALA A 58 2.12 -3.64 16.64
C ALA A 58 2.65 -3.77 18.06
N ASN A 59 3.65 -2.96 18.42
CA ASN A 59 4.22 -2.95 19.77
C ASN A 59 3.44 -2.07 20.75
N GLY A 60 2.29 -1.51 20.33
CA GLY A 60 1.47 -0.63 21.16
C GLY A 60 1.89 0.84 21.13
N GLU A 61 3.00 1.17 20.50
CA GLU A 61 3.45 2.54 20.39
C GLU A 61 2.53 3.35 19.47
N GLN A 62 2.21 4.57 19.89
CA GLN A 62 1.41 5.49 19.08
C GLN A 62 2.32 6.48 18.37
N ILE A 63 2.16 6.58 17.06
CA ILE A 63 2.92 7.51 16.22
C ILE A 63 1.95 8.28 15.33
N THR A 64 2.44 9.36 14.73
CA THR A 64 1.64 10.12 13.74
C THR A 64 2.34 10.08 12.39
N ARG A 65 1.53 10.00 11.34
CA ARG A 65 2.02 10.02 9.95
C ARG A 65 1.04 10.76 9.08
N ASN A 66 1.50 11.24 7.94
CA ASN A 66 0.63 11.85 6.95
C ASN A 66 0.08 10.79 6.01
N VAL A 67 -1.09 11.06 5.43
CA VAL A 67 -1.78 10.15 4.53
C VAL A 67 -2.14 10.91 3.26
N GLY A 68 -2.00 10.26 2.13
CA GLY A 68 -2.43 10.79 0.83
C GLY A 68 -3.18 9.72 0.07
N PHE A 69 -3.56 10.05 -1.18
CA PHE A 69 -4.27 9.11 -2.05
C PHE A 69 -3.40 8.81 -3.27
N ALA A 70 -3.33 7.55 -3.62
CA ALA A 70 -2.54 7.10 -4.75
C ALA A 70 -3.19 5.89 -5.41
N ILE A 71 -2.81 5.64 -6.67
CA ILE A 71 -3.15 4.40 -7.34
C ILE A 71 -2.07 3.39 -7.01
N ILE A 72 -2.49 2.21 -6.59
CA ILE A 72 -1.60 1.06 -6.41
C ILE A 72 -1.91 0.08 -7.52
N ARG A 73 -0.88 -0.28 -8.28
CA ARG A 73 -1.03 -1.18 -9.42
C ARG A 73 -0.15 -2.41 -9.25
N PHE A 74 -0.79 -3.57 -9.36
CA PHE A 74 -0.12 -4.85 -9.35
C PHE A 74 -0.53 -5.60 -10.62
N ASP A 75 0.41 -5.78 -11.54
CA ASP A 75 0.12 -6.39 -12.83
C ASP A 75 -1.02 -5.62 -13.52
N LYS A 76 -2.10 -6.28 -13.91
CA LYS A 76 -3.26 -5.62 -14.54
C LYS A 76 -4.27 -5.07 -13.54
N PHE A 77 -4.08 -5.36 -12.25
CA PHE A 77 -5.00 -4.92 -11.19
C PHE A 77 -4.58 -3.56 -10.67
N PHE A 78 -5.55 -2.72 -10.32
CA PHE A 78 -5.23 -1.44 -9.69
C PHE A 78 -6.37 -1.00 -8.78
N THR A 79 -6.04 -0.14 -7.83
CA THR A 79 -7.00 0.45 -6.91
C THR A 79 -6.52 1.83 -6.49
N VAL A 80 -7.45 2.71 -6.15
CA VAL A 80 -7.13 3.98 -5.50
C VAL A 80 -7.29 3.76 -4.01
N ASP A 81 -6.26 4.11 -3.24
CA ASP A 81 -6.30 3.88 -1.81
C ASP A 81 -5.60 4.99 -1.05
N GLU A 82 -5.90 5.06 0.23
CA GLU A 82 -5.15 5.90 1.15
C GLU A 82 -3.81 5.23 1.44
N VAL A 83 -2.74 5.99 1.30
CA VAL A 83 -1.39 5.51 1.55
C VAL A 83 -0.75 6.35 2.63
N VAL A 84 -0.06 5.71 3.55
CA VAL A 84 0.69 6.37 4.61
C VAL A 84 2.05 6.78 4.06
N PHE A 85 2.46 8.01 4.32
CA PHE A 85 3.79 8.49 4.00
C PHE A 85 4.75 7.88 5.01
N ALA A 86 5.39 6.79 4.62
CA ALA A 86 6.35 6.11 5.48
C ALA A 86 7.62 6.95 5.61
N GLU A 87 8.09 7.10 6.84
CA GLU A 87 9.28 7.86 7.14
C GLU A 87 10.46 6.93 7.35
N LYS A 88 11.64 7.51 7.51
CA LYS A 88 12.86 6.74 7.72
C LYS A 88 12.68 5.81 8.92
N GLY A 89 12.99 4.54 8.72
CA GLY A 89 12.82 3.51 9.73
C GLY A 89 11.50 2.76 9.66
N ASP A 90 10.51 3.29 8.94
CA ASP A 90 9.25 2.59 8.74
C ASP A 90 9.39 1.53 7.65
N SER A 91 8.60 0.47 7.76
CA SER A 91 8.52 -0.53 6.71
C SER A 91 7.66 -0.03 5.56
N ALA A 92 8.09 -0.30 4.34
CA ALA A 92 7.23 -0.14 3.16
C ALA A 92 6.42 -1.41 3.01
N LEU A 93 5.09 -1.29 3.02
CA LEU A 93 4.23 -2.47 3.02
C LEU A 93 2.92 -2.26 2.28
N LEU A 94 2.38 -3.37 1.81
CA LEU A 94 1.08 -3.46 1.15
C LEU A 94 0.09 -4.03 2.16
N GLY A 95 -0.90 -3.24 2.55
CA GLY A 95 -1.83 -3.59 3.60
C GLY A 95 -3.13 -4.20 3.10
N ALA A 96 -3.99 -4.56 4.05
CA ALA A 96 -5.24 -5.27 3.77
C ALA A 96 -6.19 -4.50 2.87
N ARG A 97 -6.33 -3.20 3.08
CA ARG A 97 -7.27 -2.38 2.27
C ARG A 97 -6.86 -2.37 0.80
N SER A 98 -5.55 -2.28 0.53
CA SER A 98 -5.05 -2.34 -0.84
C SER A 98 -5.26 -3.71 -1.45
N LEU A 99 -5.01 -4.78 -0.70
CA LEU A 99 -5.26 -6.14 -1.18
C LEU A 99 -6.73 -6.34 -1.55
N GLU A 100 -7.64 -5.83 -0.73
CA GLU A 100 -9.07 -5.89 -1.03
C GLU A 100 -9.43 -5.08 -2.27
N GLY A 101 -8.90 -3.84 -2.36
CA GLY A 101 -9.14 -2.99 -3.51
C GLY A 101 -8.62 -3.58 -4.81
N LEU A 102 -7.48 -4.26 -4.75
CA LEU A 102 -6.90 -4.97 -5.89
C LEU A 102 -7.63 -6.28 -6.21
N ASN A 103 -8.50 -6.73 -5.32
CA ASN A 103 -9.17 -8.02 -5.40
C ASN A 103 -8.16 -9.16 -5.50
N LEU A 104 -7.14 -9.08 -4.64
CA LEU A 104 -6.11 -10.09 -4.52
C LEU A 104 -6.19 -10.76 -3.16
N ARG A 105 -5.74 -12.00 -3.12
CA ARG A 105 -5.56 -12.71 -1.86
C ARG A 105 -4.13 -13.21 -1.76
N VAL A 106 -3.71 -13.45 -0.53
CA VAL A 106 -2.37 -13.94 -0.24
C VAL A 106 -2.36 -15.45 -0.35
N ASP A 107 -1.46 -15.98 -1.19
CA ASP A 107 -1.14 -17.39 -1.21
C ASP A 107 0.13 -17.57 -0.39
N SER A 108 -0.04 -17.84 0.90
CA SER A 108 1.07 -17.96 1.85
C SER A 108 2.01 -19.11 1.50
N ARG A 109 1.45 -20.16 0.94
CA ARG A 109 2.21 -21.36 0.60
C ARG A 109 3.19 -21.09 -0.53
N ARG A 110 2.73 -20.37 -1.56
CA ARG A 110 3.56 -20.02 -2.72
C ARG A 110 4.25 -18.68 -2.59
N LYS A 111 3.94 -17.94 -1.53
CA LYS A 111 4.47 -16.60 -1.26
C LYS A 111 4.23 -15.66 -2.43
N LYS A 112 2.99 -15.57 -2.86
CA LYS A 112 2.60 -14.69 -3.96
C LYS A 112 1.16 -14.22 -3.80
N LEU A 113 0.83 -13.18 -4.56
CA LEU A 113 -0.53 -12.66 -4.64
C LEU A 113 -1.24 -13.31 -5.82
N VAL A 114 -2.50 -13.68 -5.62
CA VAL A 114 -3.32 -14.30 -6.65
C VAL A 114 -4.68 -13.62 -6.70
N ALA A 115 -5.33 -13.68 -7.86
CA ALA A 115 -6.66 -13.13 -8.03
C ALA A 115 -7.64 -13.83 -7.09
N ALA A 116 -8.49 -13.04 -6.43
CA ALA A 116 -9.45 -13.57 -5.46
C ALA A 116 -10.71 -14.11 -6.11
N GLY A 117 -10.94 -13.81 -7.37
CA GLY A 117 -12.11 -14.28 -8.10
C GLY A 117 -13.25 -13.26 -8.11
N PRO A 118 -14.45 -13.66 -8.55
CA PRO A 118 -15.57 -12.74 -8.70
C PRO A 118 -15.96 -12.08 -7.38
N LEU A 119 -16.41 -10.82 -7.49
CA LEU A 119 -16.87 -10.05 -6.34
C LEU A 119 -18.36 -10.28 -6.12
N LEU A 120 -18.77 -10.30 -4.86
CA LEU A 120 -20.18 -10.33 -4.49
C LEU A 120 -20.72 -8.92 -4.61
N ALA A 121 -21.64 -8.71 -5.56
CA ALA A 121 -22.12 -7.37 -5.86
C ALA A 121 -23.18 -6.87 -4.89
N ALA A 122 -24.00 -7.75 -4.35
CA ALA A 122 -25.08 -7.35 -3.43
C ALA A 122 -25.56 -8.52 -2.58
#